data_7402ace8ab5732bea9f39767506f63f7
#
_entry.id   7402ace8ab5732bea9f39767506f63f7
#
_cell.length_a   1.000
_cell.length_b   1.000
_cell.length_c   1.000
_cell.angle_alpha   90.00
_cell.angle_beta   90.00
_cell.angle_gamma   90.00
#
_symmetry.space_group_name_H-M   'P 1'
#
loop_
_entity.id
_entity.type
_entity.pdbx_description
1 polymer ?
#
loop_
_entity_poly.entity_id
_entity_poly.type
_entity_poly.pdbx_seq_one_letter_code
_entity_poly.pdbx_strand_id
1 'polypeptide(L)'
;YANYGEQFEAFVKNPKLVAKNSEFSTIRHYMNSNDVLTSDNTLVEIYLLNEFSNEDSNDPLYQEQTLLAALQQKDIQMFWPRFFHYAQLHQGKRMPTHYQEAAYLYGHLENQVDISHMPFDEEVKANYEGFMALAQQNAGLTEEQLKPIMYPLYGGTFYYEYFLIRNQKS
;
A
#
# COMPACT_ATOMS: atom_id res chain seq x y z
N TYR A 1 -3.46 34.79 -4.29
CA TYR A 1 -4.00 34.92 -2.93
C TYR A 1 -5.20 35.87 -2.85
N ALA A 2 -5.25 37.00 -3.62
CA ALA A 2 -6.39 37.93 -3.60
C ALA A 2 -7.72 37.25 -4.02
N ASN A 3 -7.68 36.34 -4.99
CA ASN A 3 -8.86 35.65 -5.51
C ASN A 3 -9.50 34.70 -4.48
N TYR A 4 -8.71 34.10 -3.58
CA TYR A 4 -9.24 33.28 -2.49
C TYR A 4 -9.95 34.11 -1.41
N GLY A 5 -9.44 35.31 -1.09
CA GLY A 5 -10.07 36.18 -0.11
C GLY A 5 -11.48 36.61 -0.54
N GLU A 6 -11.67 37.00 -1.79
CA GLU A 6 -12.99 37.36 -2.34
C GLU A 6 -13.97 36.18 -2.36
N GLN A 7 -13.47 34.96 -2.68
CA GLN A 7 -14.28 33.75 -2.62
C GLN A 7 -14.74 33.43 -1.19
N PHE A 8 -13.85 33.53 -0.22
CA PHE A 8 -14.19 33.29 1.20
C PHE A 8 -15.21 34.31 1.71
N GLU A 9 -15.07 35.59 1.35
CA GLU A 9 -16.08 36.61 1.69
C GLU A 9 -17.46 36.29 1.10
N ALA A 10 -17.49 35.82 -0.17
CA ALA A 10 -18.73 35.41 -0.81
C ALA A 10 -19.37 34.21 -0.11
N PHE A 11 -18.59 33.24 0.35
CA PHE A 11 -19.07 32.09 1.09
C PHE A 11 -19.60 32.45 2.49
N VAL A 12 -18.96 33.39 3.19
CA VAL A 12 -19.45 33.92 4.46
C VAL A 12 -20.78 34.64 4.28
N LYS A 13 -20.92 35.43 3.22
CA LYS A 13 -22.18 36.16 2.88
C LYS A 13 -23.30 35.22 2.41
N ASN A 14 -22.95 34.13 1.73
CA ASN A 14 -23.91 33.17 1.21
C ASN A 14 -23.39 31.73 1.32
N PRO A 15 -23.62 31.01 2.45
CA PRO A 15 -23.15 29.65 2.67
C PRO A 15 -23.62 28.64 1.62
N LYS A 16 -24.69 28.92 0.89
CA LYS A 16 -25.18 28.03 -0.20
C LYS A 16 -24.20 27.97 -1.37
N LEU A 17 -23.31 28.95 -1.52
CA LEU A 17 -22.29 28.95 -2.57
C LEU A 17 -21.20 27.89 -2.30
N VAL A 18 -20.96 27.55 -1.05
CA VAL A 18 -20.02 26.51 -0.66
C VAL A 18 -20.41 25.17 -1.28
N ALA A 19 -21.68 24.83 -1.32
CA ALA A 19 -22.18 23.59 -1.92
C ALA A 19 -22.00 23.51 -3.45
N LYS A 20 -21.72 24.65 -4.11
CA LYS A 20 -21.49 24.72 -5.56
C LYS A 20 -20.00 24.73 -5.92
N ASN A 21 -19.13 24.88 -4.93
CA ASN A 21 -17.69 24.80 -5.13
C ASN A 21 -17.26 23.35 -5.12
N SER A 22 -16.62 22.87 -6.21
CA SER A 22 -16.23 21.46 -6.36
C SER A 22 -15.25 21.01 -5.28
N GLU A 23 -14.28 21.86 -4.93
CA GLU A 23 -13.26 21.59 -3.93
C GLU A 23 -13.89 21.42 -2.53
N PHE A 24 -14.78 22.33 -2.12
CA PHE A 24 -15.49 22.24 -0.85
C PHE A 24 -16.56 21.13 -0.86
N SER A 25 -17.18 20.84 -1.97
CA SER A 25 -18.13 19.73 -2.06
C SER A 25 -17.44 18.38 -1.90
N THR A 26 -16.23 18.24 -2.45
CA THR A 26 -15.38 17.05 -2.25
C THR A 26 -14.97 16.90 -0.79
N ILE A 27 -14.42 17.95 -0.16
CA ILE A 27 -14.07 17.95 1.25
C ILE A 27 -15.28 17.60 2.13
N ARG A 28 -16.45 18.19 1.82
CA ARG A 28 -17.67 17.92 2.56
C ARG A 28 -18.18 16.50 2.37
N HIS A 29 -18.01 15.93 1.18
CA HIS A 29 -18.35 14.53 0.90
C HIS A 29 -17.53 13.61 1.81
N TYR A 30 -16.23 13.81 1.89
CA TYR A 30 -15.36 13.04 2.80
C TYR A 30 -15.68 13.25 4.28
N MET A 31 -15.99 14.47 4.68
CA MET A 31 -16.35 14.78 6.08
C MET A 31 -17.73 14.24 6.47
N ASN A 32 -18.63 14.06 5.53
CA ASN A 32 -19.99 13.54 5.77
C ASN A 32 -20.13 12.02 5.52
N SER A 33 -19.12 11.40 4.91
CA SER A 33 -19.10 9.95 4.83
C SER A 33 -18.96 9.43 6.26
N ASN A 34 -19.96 8.77 6.74
CA ASN A 34 -20.17 8.19 8.07
C ASN A 34 -18.96 8.33 8.99
N ASP A 35 -19.11 9.02 10.09
CA ASP A 35 -18.06 9.23 11.09
C ASP A 35 -17.57 7.88 11.64
N VAL A 36 -16.76 7.19 10.83
CA VAL A 36 -16.11 5.91 11.14
C VAL A 36 -14.73 6.15 11.75
N LEU A 37 -14.41 7.42 12.07
CA LEU A 37 -13.21 7.78 12.79
C LEU A 37 -13.33 7.27 14.23
N THR A 38 -13.18 5.95 14.37
CA THR A 38 -12.96 5.33 15.65
C THR A 38 -11.66 5.84 16.25
N SER A 39 -11.50 5.73 17.53
CA SER A 39 -10.34 6.18 18.31
C SER A 39 -8.99 5.54 17.92
N ASP A 40 -8.95 4.73 16.87
CA ASP A 40 -7.75 4.09 16.36
C ASP A 40 -7.15 4.93 15.21
N ASN A 41 -6.22 5.81 15.59
CA ASN A 41 -5.60 6.79 14.68
C ASN A 41 -4.88 6.14 13.49
N THR A 42 -4.40 4.91 13.60
CA THR A 42 -3.68 4.21 12.53
C THR A 42 -4.59 3.75 11.41
N LEU A 43 -5.84 3.43 11.69
CA LEU A 43 -6.81 2.99 10.69
C LEU A 43 -7.42 4.14 9.90
N VAL A 44 -7.42 5.36 10.45
CA VAL A 44 -7.99 6.55 9.79
C VAL A 44 -7.25 6.91 8.52
N GLU A 45 -5.94 6.97 8.56
CA GLU A 45 -5.12 7.32 7.40
C GLU A 45 -5.33 6.33 6.25
N ILE A 46 -5.38 5.03 6.58
CA ILE A 46 -5.59 3.98 5.60
C ILE A 46 -7.01 4.00 5.05
N TYR A 47 -8.00 4.24 5.89
CA TYR A 47 -9.38 4.42 5.46
C TYR A 47 -9.49 5.59 4.46
N LEU A 48 -8.98 6.77 4.82
CA LEU A 48 -8.99 7.95 3.96
C LEU A 48 -8.24 7.69 2.64
N LEU A 49 -7.10 7.03 2.70
CA LEU A 49 -6.31 6.68 1.53
C LEU A 49 -7.09 5.76 0.58
N ASN A 50 -7.81 4.78 1.12
CA ASN A 50 -8.66 3.89 0.34
C ASN A 50 -9.85 4.64 -0.29
N GLU A 51 -10.50 5.53 0.46
CA GLU A 51 -11.58 6.36 -0.06
C GLU A 51 -11.09 7.24 -1.22
N PHE A 52 -9.97 7.97 -1.05
CA PHE A 52 -9.39 8.79 -2.12
C PHE A 52 -9.01 7.96 -3.34
N SER A 53 -8.43 6.79 -3.14
CA SER A 53 -8.05 5.92 -4.25
C SER A 53 -9.25 5.29 -4.98
N ASN A 54 -10.39 5.15 -4.30
CA ASN A 54 -11.62 4.68 -4.92
C ASN A 54 -12.33 5.79 -5.69
N GLU A 55 -12.31 7.03 -5.17
CA GLU A 55 -12.90 8.21 -5.83
C GLU A 55 -12.12 8.61 -7.09
N ASP A 56 -10.79 8.56 -7.04
CA ASP A 56 -9.94 8.79 -8.20
C ASP A 56 -9.05 7.58 -8.49
N SER A 57 -9.68 6.56 -9.08
CA SER A 57 -9.02 5.30 -9.39
C SER A 57 -7.93 5.42 -10.46
N ASN A 58 -7.88 6.52 -11.20
CA ASN A 58 -6.87 6.76 -12.23
C ASN A 58 -5.69 7.63 -11.75
N ASP A 59 -5.73 8.16 -10.53
CA ASP A 59 -4.59 8.87 -9.96
C ASP A 59 -3.50 7.88 -9.54
N PRO A 60 -2.34 7.85 -10.25
CA PRO A 60 -1.27 6.91 -9.95
C PRO A 60 -0.70 7.06 -8.54
N LEU A 61 -0.73 8.29 -7.99
CA LEU A 61 -0.20 8.56 -6.65
C LEU A 61 -1.04 7.88 -5.56
N TYR A 62 -2.37 8.03 -5.62
CA TYR A 62 -3.25 7.38 -4.65
C TYR A 62 -3.18 5.85 -4.76
N GLN A 63 -3.08 5.33 -5.98
CA GLN A 63 -2.95 3.88 -6.18
C GLN A 63 -1.62 3.34 -5.65
N GLU A 64 -0.52 4.07 -5.83
CA GLU A 64 0.77 3.69 -5.27
C GLU A 64 0.77 3.74 -3.74
N GLN A 65 0.21 4.78 -3.14
CA GLN A 65 0.13 4.91 -1.69
C GLN A 65 -0.71 3.80 -1.05
N THR A 66 -1.85 3.43 -1.68
CA THR A 66 -2.67 2.31 -1.18
C THR A 66 -1.98 0.96 -1.31
N LEU A 67 -1.22 0.76 -2.39
CA LEU A 67 -0.41 -0.46 -2.57
C LEU A 67 0.68 -0.55 -1.50
N LEU A 68 1.38 0.56 -1.23
CA LEU A 68 2.38 0.64 -0.15
C LEU A 68 1.76 0.39 1.23
N ALA A 69 0.58 0.95 1.50
CA ALA A 69 -0.14 0.71 2.74
C ALA A 69 -0.50 -0.78 2.92
N ALA A 70 -0.96 -1.45 1.85
CA ALA A 70 -1.24 -2.88 1.87
C ALA A 70 0.02 -3.72 2.17
N LEU A 71 1.18 -3.33 1.62
CA LEU A 71 2.45 -3.97 1.91
C LEU A 71 2.86 -3.80 3.38
N GLN A 72 2.83 -2.57 3.88
CA GLN A 72 3.20 -2.27 5.26
C GLN A 72 2.32 -3.01 6.28
N GLN A 73 1.04 -3.18 5.96
CA GLN A 73 0.11 -3.95 6.80
C GLN A 73 0.17 -5.45 6.58
N LYS A 74 0.90 -5.91 5.57
CA LYS A 74 0.92 -7.31 5.15
C LYS A 74 -0.50 -7.82 4.81
N ASP A 75 -1.33 -6.94 4.26
CA ASP A 75 -2.71 -7.25 3.87
C ASP A 75 -2.74 -7.79 2.44
N ILE A 76 -2.75 -9.11 2.32
CA ILE A 76 -2.73 -9.81 1.03
C ILE A 76 -4.04 -9.59 0.26
N GLN A 77 -5.17 -9.47 0.96
CA GLN A 77 -6.46 -9.28 0.31
C GLN A 77 -6.55 -7.89 -0.34
N MET A 78 -6.02 -6.87 0.32
CA MET A 78 -5.94 -5.52 -0.23
C MET A 78 -4.85 -5.42 -1.31
N PHE A 79 -3.76 -6.15 -1.16
CA PHE A 79 -2.61 -6.09 -2.07
C PHE A 79 -2.98 -6.42 -3.51
N TRP A 80 -3.62 -7.55 -3.78
CA TRP A 80 -3.82 -8.04 -5.14
C TRP A 80 -4.63 -7.10 -6.05
N PRO A 81 -5.79 -6.58 -5.62
CA PRO A 81 -6.52 -5.62 -6.44
C PRO A 81 -5.70 -4.36 -6.75
N ARG A 82 -4.94 -3.85 -5.76
CA ARG A 82 -4.11 -2.66 -5.93
C ARG A 82 -2.89 -2.92 -6.81
N PHE A 83 -2.27 -4.09 -6.67
CA PHE A 83 -1.15 -4.51 -7.52
C PHE A 83 -1.54 -4.59 -8.99
N PHE A 84 -2.65 -5.24 -9.32
CA PHE A 84 -3.11 -5.32 -10.71
C PHE A 84 -3.50 -3.96 -11.27
N HIS A 85 -4.14 -3.13 -10.46
CA HIS A 85 -4.50 -1.79 -10.89
C HIS A 85 -3.26 -0.92 -11.12
N TYR A 86 -2.27 -0.98 -10.23
CA TYR A 86 -0.97 -0.33 -10.42
C TYR A 86 -0.30 -0.79 -11.72
N ALA A 87 -0.28 -2.09 -11.98
CA ALA A 87 0.29 -2.64 -13.22
C ALA A 87 -0.45 -2.12 -14.46
N GLN A 88 -1.76 -1.97 -14.40
CA GLN A 88 -2.57 -1.41 -15.47
C GLN A 88 -2.26 0.07 -15.74
N LEU A 89 -2.11 0.88 -14.69
CA LEU A 89 -1.77 2.30 -14.83
C LEU A 89 -0.33 2.53 -15.33
N HIS A 90 0.57 1.56 -15.11
CA HIS A 90 1.98 1.65 -15.48
C HIS A 90 2.37 0.69 -16.60
N GLN A 91 1.45 0.42 -17.53
CA GLN A 91 1.73 -0.48 -18.66
C GLN A 91 3.02 -0.11 -19.41
N GLY A 92 3.84 -1.11 -19.70
CA GLY A 92 5.13 -0.94 -20.39
C GLY A 92 6.27 -0.44 -19.50
N LYS A 93 6.04 -0.17 -18.20
CA LYS A 93 7.09 0.12 -17.25
C LYS A 93 7.46 -1.15 -16.47
N ARG A 94 8.73 -1.26 -16.09
CA ARG A 94 9.17 -2.34 -15.18
C ARG A 94 8.51 -2.15 -13.82
N MET A 95 7.93 -3.22 -13.29
CA MET A 95 7.38 -3.24 -11.94
C MET A 95 8.51 -3.05 -10.91
N PRO A 96 8.37 -2.17 -9.91
CA PRO A 96 9.34 -2.02 -8.83
C PRO A 96 9.63 -3.34 -8.12
N THR A 97 10.90 -3.57 -7.77
CA THR A 97 11.36 -4.85 -7.22
C THR A 97 10.58 -5.27 -5.97
N HIS A 98 10.30 -4.36 -5.05
CA HIS A 98 9.54 -4.68 -3.83
C HIS A 98 8.10 -5.14 -4.12
N TYR A 99 7.45 -4.60 -5.14
CA TYR A 99 6.12 -5.06 -5.53
C TYR A 99 6.18 -6.44 -6.19
N GLN A 100 7.24 -6.72 -6.96
CA GLN A 100 7.47 -8.05 -7.51
C GLN A 100 7.75 -9.07 -6.40
N GLU A 101 8.61 -8.73 -5.43
CA GLU A 101 8.92 -9.59 -4.28
C GLU A 101 7.66 -9.91 -3.46
N ALA A 102 6.82 -8.91 -3.21
CA ALA A 102 5.56 -9.10 -2.51
C ALA A 102 4.60 -10.00 -3.30
N ALA A 103 4.43 -9.74 -4.59
CA ALA A 103 3.57 -10.55 -5.45
C ALA A 103 4.07 -12.00 -5.55
N TYR A 104 5.39 -12.20 -5.65
CA TYR A 104 5.99 -13.51 -5.70
C TYR A 104 5.79 -14.28 -4.39
N LEU A 105 6.02 -13.61 -3.24
CA LEU A 105 5.80 -14.18 -1.93
C LEU A 105 4.32 -14.55 -1.71
N TYR A 106 3.41 -13.62 -1.95
CA TYR A 106 1.98 -13.82 -1.71
C TYR A 106 1.38 -14.92 -2.60
N GLY A 107 1.83 -15.00 -3.84
CA GLY A 107 1.44 -16.08 -4.74
C GLY A 107 1.84 -17.47 -4.22
N HIS A 108 2.99 -17.57 -3.53
CA HIS A 108 3.42 -18.82 -2.91
C HIS A 108 2.73 -19.13 -1.58
N LEU A 109 2.34 -18.08 -0.81
CA LEU A 109 1.71 -18.27 0.49
C LEU A 109 0.24 -18.70 0.39
N GLU A 110 -0.51 -18.11 -0.53
CA GLU A 110 -1.98 -18.26 -0.54
C GLU A 110 -2.53 -19.10 -1.71
N ASN A 111 -1.79 -19.30 -2.78
CA ASN A 111 -2.24 -20.00 -4.00
C ASN A 111 -3.58 -19.49 -4.58
N GLN A 112 -4.00 -18.26 -4.24
CA GLN A 112 -5.25 -17.69 -4.75
C GLN A 112 -5.07 -17.05 -6.13
N VAL A 113 -3.86 -16.58 -6.43
CA VAL A 113 -3.48 -15.96 -7.69
C VAL A 113 -2.40 -16.80 -8.35
N ASP A 114 -2.66 -17.23 -9.59
CA ASP A 114 -1.65 -17.92 -10.38
C ASP A 114 -0.59 -16.92 -10.85
N ILE A 115 0.60 -17.05 -10.27
CA ILE A 115 1.76 -16.21 -10.58
C ILE A 115 2.68 -16.79 -11.63
N SER A 116 2.42 -18.00 -12.15
CA SER A 116 3.31 -18.74 -13.03
C SER A 116 3.62 -18.03 -14.36
N HIS A 117 2.69 -17.17 -14.80
CA HIS A 117 2.81 -16.41 -16.05
C HIS A 117 3.20 -14.94 -15.84
N MET A 118 3.44 -14.52 -14.59
CA MET A 118 3.87 -13.15 -14.31
C MET A 118 5.35 -12.96 -14.64
N PRO A 119 5.72 -11.82 -15.26
CA PRO A 119 7.10 -11.55 -15.67
C PRO A 119 7.94 -11.05 -14.49
N PHE A 120 8.27 -11.93 -13.55
CA PHE A 120 9.17 -11.60 -12.45
C PHE A 120 10.62 -11.58 -12.90
N ASP A 121 11.39 -10.65 -12.38
CA ASP A 121 12.85 -10.62 -12.57
C ASP A 121 13.48 -11.87 -11.93
N GLU A 122 14.53 -12.37 -12.53
CA GLU A 122 15.25 -13.57 -12.03
C GLU A 122 15.84 -13.35 -10.63
N GLU A 123 16.27 -12.12 -10.32
CA GLU A 123 16.76 -11.75 -9.00
C GLU A 123 15.68 -11.90 -7.92
N VAL A 124 14.42 -11.57 -8.21
CA VAL A 124 13.28 -11.72 -7.29
C VAL A 124 13.10 -13.19 -6.90
N LYS A 125 13.14 -14.07 -7.91
CA LYS A 125 13.00 -15.53 -7.70
C LYS A 125 14.18 -16.09 -6.92
N ALA A 126 15.40 -15.74 -7.33
CA ALA A 126 16.62 -16.21 -6.68
C ALA A 126 16.71 -15.76 -5.22
N ASN A 127 16.33 -14.51 -4.92
CA ASN A 127 16.27 -13.99 -3.56
C ASN A 127 15.27 -14.74 -2.70
N TYR A 128 14.07 -15.04 -3.25
CA TYR A 128 13.07 -15.84 -2.53
C TYR A 128 13.58 -17.25 -2.20
N GLU A 129 14.09 -17.95 -3.20
CA GLU A 129 14.60 -19.32 -3.03
C GLU A 129 15.77 -19.35 -2.03
N GLY A 130 16.72 -18.41 -2.16
CA GLY A 130 17.84 -18.29 -1.25
C GLY A 130 17.40 -17.94 0.18
N PHE A 131 16.45 -17.02 0.35
CA PHE A 131 15.87 -16.68 1.64
C PHE A 131 15.23 -17.90 2.30
N MET A 132 14.37 -18.63 1.58
CA MET A 132 13.68 -19.81 2.11
C MET A 132 14.65 -20.94 2.44
N ALA A 133 15.66 -21.19 1.60
CA ALA A 133 16.69 -22.18 1.84
C ALA A 133 17.50 -21.87 3.10
N LEU A 134 17.94 -20.61 3.27
CA LEU A 134 18.70 -20.19 4.45
C LEU A 134 17.84 -20.23 5.73
N ALA A 135 16.57 -19.85 5.65
CA ALA A 135 15.63 -19.96 6.76
C ALA A 135 15.43 -21.43 7.16
N GLN A 136 15.29 -22.34 6.19
CA GLN A 136 15.14 -23.77 6.46
C GLN A 136 16.39 -24.37 7.09
N GLN A 137 17.59 -24.00 6.64
CA GLN A 137 18.86 -24.45 7.25
C GLN A 137 18.97 -24.04 8.72
N ASN A 138 18.30 -22.97 9.11
CA ASN A 138 18.33 -22.39 10.45
C ASN A 138 16.99 -22.53 11.20
N ALA A 139 16.14 -23.49 10.81
CA ALA A 139 14.79 -23.68 11.35
C ALA A 139 14.71 -23.89 12.88
N GLY A 140 15.83 -24.23 13.53
CA GLY A 140 15.90 -24.37 14.99
C GLY A 140 16.19 -23.06 15.75
N LEU A 141 16.45 -21.96 15.05
CA LEU A 141 16.75 -20.67 15.66
C LEU A 141 15.47 -19.86 15.91
N THR A 142 15.54 -19.01 16.93
CA THR A 142 14.49 -18.01 17.16
C THR A 142 14.58 -16.89 16.11
N GLU A 143 13.50 -16.14 15.96
CA GLU A 143 13.43 -14.98 15.05
C GLU A 143 14.57 -13.98 15.32
N GLU A 144 14.85 -13.69 16.59
CA GLU A 144 15.92 -12.77 17.00
C GLU A 144 17.34 -13.29 16.65
N GLN A 145 17.52 -14.60 16.66
CA GLN A 145 18.79 -15.23 16.25
C GLN A 145 18.93 -15.29 14.73
N LEU A 146 17.81 -15.41 14.03
CA LEU A 146 17.78 -15.49 12.57
C LEU A 146 18.04 -14.12 11.89
N LYS A 147 17.53 -13.05 12.49
CA LYS A 147 17.67 -11.67 11.96
C LYS A 147 19.12 -11.30 11.57
N PRO A 148 20.13 -11.42 12.43
CA PRO A 148 21.49 -11.03 12.08
C PRO A 148 22.12 -11.92 11.00
N ILE A 149 21.64 -13.16 10.84
CA ILE A 149 22.10 -14.09 9.80
C ILE A 149 21.54 -13.71 8.44
N MET A 150 20.26 -13.33 8.40
CA MET A 150 19.54 -13.03 7.17
C MET A 150 19.78 -11.61 6.67
N TYR A 151 19.97 -10.66 7.59
CA TYR A 151 20.06 -9.23 7.27
C TYR A 151 21.12 -8.88 6.21
N PRO A 152 22.37 -9.38 6.28
CA PRO A 152 23.42 -9.02 5.32
C PRO A 152 23.07 -9.39 3.87
N LEU A 153 22.26 -10.40 3.65
CA LEU A 153 21.91 -10.92 2.33
C LEU A 153 20.53 -10.43 1.87
N TYR A 154 19.57 -10.33 2.78
CA TYR A 154 18.16 -10.13 2.45
C TYR A 154 17.51 -8.93 3.16
N GLY A 155 18.25 -8.17 3.97
CA GLY A 155 17.71 -7.05 4.76
C GLY A 155 17.03 -5.94 3.94
N GLY A 156 17.34 -5.84 2.64
CA GLY A 156 16.72 -4.92 1.71
C GLY A 156 15.56 -5.53 0.89
N THR A 157 15.13 -6.76 1.19
CA THR A 157 14.05 -7.44 0.46
C THR A 157 12.75 -7.43 1.23
N PHE A 158 11.62 -7.50 0.51
CA PHE A 158 10.31 -7.64 1.13
C PHE A 158 10.18 -8.97 1.91
N TYR A 159 10.91 -10.01 1.52
CA TYR A 159 10.93 -11.29 2.25
C TYR A 159 11.43 -11.14 3.69
N TYR A 160 12.52 -10.38 3.87
CA TYR A 160 13.04 -10.09 5.20
C TYR A 160 12.06 -9.25 6.02
N GLU A 161 11.48 -8.22 5.41
CA GLU A 161 10.48 -7.37 6.04
C GLU A 161 9.26 -8.17 6.48
N TYR A 162 8.75 -9.01 5.59
CA TYR A 162 7.54 -9.80 5.86
C TYR A 162 7.71 -10.77 7.02
N PHE A 163 8.80 -11.55 7.03
CA PHE A 163 8.99 -12.63 8.01
C PHE A 163 9.66 -12.19 9.31
N LEU A 164 10.55 -11.21 9.27
CA LEU A 164 11.45 -10.87 10.37
C LEU A 164 11.23 -9.49 10.97
N ILE A 165 10.56 -8.58 10.28
CA ILE A 165 10.15 -7.29 10.84
C ILE A 165 8.69 -7.40 11.28
N ARG A 166 8.46 -7.35 12.58
CA ARG A 166 7.08 -7.29 13.12
C ARG A 166 6.51 -5.91 12.84
N ASN A 167 5.26 -5.88 12.34
CA ASN A 167 4.52 -4.63 12.38
C ASN A 167 4.43 -4.22 13.86
N GLN A 168 4.96 -3.06 14.18
CA GLN A 168 4.68 -2.49 15.50
C GLN A 168 3.17 -2.27 15.56
N LYS A 169 2.47 -3.18 16.23
CA LYS A 169 1.11 -2.90 16.68
C LYS A 169 1.26 -1.81 17.74
N SER A 170 1.05 -0.56 17.34
CA SER A 170 0.88 0.55 18.27
C SER A 170 -0.36 0.35 19.12
#